data_1d5dc350b9494af5ee335434938cf01e
#
_entry.id   1d5dc350b9494af5ee335434938cf01e
#
_cell.length_a   1.000
_cell.length_b   1.000
_cell.length_c   1.000
_cell.angle_alpha   90.00
_cell.angle_beta   90.00
_cell.angle_gamma   90.00
#
_symmetry.space_group_name_H-M   'P 1'
#
loop_
_entity.id
_entity.type
_entity.pdbx_description
1 polymer ?
#
loop_
_entity_poly.entity_id
_entity_poly.type
_entity_poly.pdbx_seq_one_letter_code
_entity_poly.pdbx_strand_id
1 'polypeptide(L)'
;LAVLILLGTPWDGKAAKEGLQKVGLVNHAGEAPILLCKQRDKDTPRLTLWEFDPCGIPLGEWEDKRARIETALNITIAKMTWAEGRKIICVYAVPAESDFLALLPWKDKYLSPDSFVLVLGESLTGPVTVNLANIPHILLGGSTGSGKSVLLKLLLMQAVEKGAEVYIADFKGGVDFPRVWRQKCHMCFREDELLHTLDQLTAVLECRKKRLEETECKDLDTYNEATGE
;
A
#
# COMPACT_ATOMS: atom_id res chain seq x y z
N LEU A 1 12.23 -13.70 -28.82
CA LEU A 1 13.42 -12.93 -29.26
C LEU A 1 13.50 -12.88 -30.79
N ALA A 2 13.36 -14.01 -31.49
CA ALA A 2 13.43 -14.07 -32.97
C ALA A 2 12.34 -13.26 -33.68
N VAL A 3 11.14 -13.15 -33.11
CA VAL A 3 10.03 -12.36 -33.66
C VAL A 3 10.27 -10.85 -33.52
N LEU A 4 10.92 -10.39 -32.45
CA LEU A 4 11.27 -8.99 -32.23
C LEU A 4 12.34 -8.47 -33.23
N ILE A 5 13.25 -9.33 -33.63
CA ILE A 5 14.28 -9.00 -34.65
C ILE A 5 13.63 -8.79 -36.03
N LEU A 6 12.52 -9.50 -36.31
CA LEU A 6 11.78 -9.38 -37.58
C LEU A 6 10.85 -8.15 -37.62
N LEU A 7 10.35 -7.67 -36.46
CA LEU A 7 9.38 -6.57 -36.37
C LEU A 7 10.02 -5.21 -36.05
N GLY A 8 11.34 -5.17 -35.77
CA GLY A 8 12.04 -3.96 -35.36
C GLY A 8 11.78 -3.53 -33.92
N THR A 9 12.41 -2.44 -33.52
CA THR A 9 12.13 -1.83 -32.19
C THR A 9 10.73 -1.21 -32.17
N PRO A 10 10.00 -1.23 -31.04
CA PRO A 10 8.74 -0.51 -30.89
C PRO A 10 8.86 0.92 -31.40
N TRP A 11 7.77 1.48 -31.96
CA TRP A 11 7.78 2.85 -32.50
C TRP A 11 8.40 3.88 -31.52
N ASP A 12 8.09 3.73 -30.21
CA ASP A 12 8.63 4.58 -29.14
C ASP A 12 10.10 4.25 -28.79
N GLY A 13 10.67 3.17 -29.31
CA GLY A 13 11.98 2.67 -28.89
C GLY A 13 13.13 3.62 -29.19
N LYS A 14 13.08 4.29 -30.34
CA LYS A 14 14.11 5.29 -30.73
C LYS A 14 14.02 6.51 -29.82
N ALA A 15 12.83 7.05 -29.61
CA ALA A 15 12.60 8.20 -28.74
C ALA A 15 12.99 7.91 -27.29
N ALA A 16 12.65 6.72 -26.78
CA ALA A 16 13.02 6.28 -25.45
C ALA A 16 14.55 6.19 -25.29
N LYS A 17 15.24 5.57 -26.26
CA LYS A 17 16.71 5.49 -26.27
C LYS A 17 17.38 6.85 -26.26
N GLU A 18 16.96 7.76 -27.13
CA GLU A 18 17.47 9.12 -27.18
C GLU A 18 17.19 9.90 -25.90
N GLY A 19 15.99 9.74 -25.31
CA GLY A 19 15.65 10.35 -24.04
C GLY A 19 16.56 9.88 -22.91
N LEU A 20 16.74 8.57 -22.77
CA LEU A 20 17.60 7.97 -21.76
C LEU A 20 19.07 8.37 -21.93
N GLN A 21 19.53 8.47 -23.17
CA GLN A 21 20.90 8.95 -23.49
C GLN A 21 21.11 10.41 -23.06
N LYS A 22 20.13 11.28 -23.31
CA LYS A 22 20.19 12.71 -22.93
C LYS A 22 20.26 12.91 -21.41
N VAL A 23 19.65 12.05 -20.64
CA VAL A 23 19.69 12.11 -19.16
C VAL A 23 20.88 11.36 -18.57
N GLY A 24 21.76 10.84 -19.41
CA GLY A 24 23.01 10.20 -19.00
C GLY A 24 22.83 8.79 -18.47
N LEU A 25 21.73 8.10 -18.78
CA LEU A 25 21.58 6.67 -18.48
C LEU A 25 22.25 5.88 -19.61
N VAL A 26 23.56 5.71 -19.49
CA VAL A 26 24.39 5.04 -20.49
C VAL A 26 25.44 4.17 -19.79
N ASN A 27 25.84 3.07 -20.44
CA ASN A 27 26.93 2.23 -19.98
C ASN A 27 28.31 2.87 -20.27
N HIS A 28 29.40 2.22 -19.89
CA HIS A 28 30.74 2.70 -20.10
C HIS A 28 31.12 2.86 -21.60
N ALA A 29 30.40 2.20 -22.51
CA ALA A 29 30.57 2.34 -23.96
C ALA A 29 29.71 3.46 -24.55
N GLY A 30 28.94 4.21 -23.72
CA GLY A 30 28.03 5.26 -24.17
C GLY A 30 26.70 4.76 -24.74
N GLU A 31 26.38 3.49 -24.56
CA GLU A 31 25.13 2.88 -25.03
C GLU A 31 24.01 3.06 -24.00
N ALA A 32 22.87 3.57 -24.46
CA ALA A 32 21.66 3.70 -23.67
C ALA A 32 20.81 2.42 -23.74
N PRO A 33 19.98 2.14 -22.72
CA PRO A 33 19.05 1.02 -22.71
C PRO A 33 18.15 0.98 -23.95
N ILE A 34 17.79 -0.23 -24.35
CA ILE A 34 16.96 -0.47 -25.54
C ILE A 34 15.58 -0.92 -25.09
N LEU A 35 14.53 -0.21 -25.48
CA LEU A 35 13.14 -0.63 -25.25
C LEU A 35 12.83 -1.85 -26.11
N LEU A 36 12.50 -2.96 -25.45
CA LEU A 36 12.14 -4.23 -26.07
C LEU A 36 10.63 -4.37 -26.30
N CYS A 37 9.87 -3.99 -25.27
CA CYS A 37 8.41 -4.14 -25.28
C CYS A 37 7.75 -3.03 -24.45
N LYS A 38 6.53 -2.64 -24.89
CA LYS A 38 5.65 -1.74 -24.14
C LYS A 38 4.23 -2.27 -24.23
N GLN A 39 3.65 -2.65 -23.11
CA GLN A 39 2.32 -3.25 -23.04
C GLN A 39 1.61 -2.83 -21.76
N ARG A 40 0.28 -2.99 -21.71
CA ARG A 40 -0.46 -2.83 -20.46
C ARG A 40 -0.10 -3.95 -19.51
N ASP A 41 0.10 -3.60 -18.24
CA ASP A 41 0.30 -4.62 -17.21
C ASP A 41 -0.96 -5.47 -17.04
N LYS A 42 -0.77 -6.79 -16.91
CA LYS A 42 -1.89 -7.75 -16.83
C LYS A 42 -2.58 -7.70 -15.48
N ASP A 43 -1.80 -7.52 -14.42
CA ASP A 43 -2.29 -7.54 -13.05
C ASP A 43 -2.87 -6.18 -12.63
N THR A 44 -2.28 -5.11 -13.14
CA THR A 44 -2.71 -3.73 -12.86
C THR A 44 -2.93 -2.96 -14.18
N PRO A 45 -4.13 -3.01 -14.78
CA PRO A 45 -4.41 -2.44 -16.11
C PRO A 45 -4.19 -0.91 -16.22
N ARG A 46 -4.00 -0.21 -15.10
CA ARG A 46 -3.62 1.22 -15.07
C ARG A 46 -2.15 1.42 -15.40
N LEU A 47 -1.31 0.41 -15.16
CA LEU A 47 0.11 0.48 -15.43
C LEU A 47 0.42 0.04 -16.86
N THR A 48 1.44 0.66 -17.42
CA THR A 48 2.11 0.21 -18.62
C THR A 48 3.44 -0.41 -18.21
N LEU A 49 3.68 -1.63 -18.63
CA LEU A 49 4.95 -2.31 -18.48
C LEU A 49 5.85 -1.95 -19.68
N TRP A 50 7.01 -1.44 -19.37
CA TRP A 50 8.09 -1.17 -20.32
C TRP A 50 9.24 -2.11 -20.00
N GLU A 51 9.63 -2.93 -20.95
CA GLU A 51 10.73 -3.89 -20.82
C GLU A 51 11.95 -3.37 -21.56
N PHE A 52 13.06 -3.23 -20.86
CA PHE A 52 14.32 -2.72 -21.43
C PHE A 52 15.43 -3.75 -21.33
N ASP A 53 16.20 -3.87 -22.43
CA ASP A 53 17.57 -4.37 -22.32
C ASP A 53 18.41 -3.26 -21.67
N PRO A 54 18.96 -3.47 -20.47
CA PRO A 54 19.68 -2.45 -19.76
C PRO A 54 21.07 -2.15 -20.34
N CYS A 55 21.54 -2.87 -21.34
CA CYS A 55 22.89 -2.76 -21.90
C CYS A 55 23.99 -2.81 -20.83
N GLY A 56 23.80 -3.64 -19.79
CA GLY A 56 24.75 -3.80 -18.69
C GLY A 56 24.66 -2.75 -17.58
N ILE A 57 23.70 -1.83 -17.61
CA ILE A 57 23.49 -0.85 -16.54
C ILE A 57 22.72 -1.50 -15.39
N PRO A 58 23.24 -1.47 -14.15
CA PRO A 58 22.58 -2.09 -12.99
C PRO A 58 21.32 -1.32 -12.57
N LEU A 59 20.35 -2.03 -11.96
CA LEU A 59 19.08 -1.44 -11.51
C LEU A 59 19.27 -0.27 -10.53
N GLY A 60 20.31 -0.31 -9.68
CA GLY A 60 20.62 0.78 -8.77
C GLY A 60 20.85 2.12 -9.47
N GLU A 61 21.53 2.13 -10.62
CA GLU A 61 21.69 3.35 -11.40
C GLU A 61 20.39 3.87 -12.00
N TRP A 62 19.44 2.99 -12.31
CA TRP A 62 18.11 3.37 -12.74
C TRP A 62 17.32 4.02 -11.61
N GLU A 63 17.43 3.46 -10.39
CA GLU A 63 16.79 4.01 -9.22
C GLU A 63 17.34 5.39 -8.84
N ASP A 64 18.66 5.55 -8.88
CA ASP A 64 19.33 6.83 -8.63
C ASP A 64 18.93 7.92 -9.64
N LYS A 65 18.69 7.53 -10.89
CA LYS A 65 18.30 8.44 -11.97
C LYS A 65 16.79 8.49 -12.23
N ARG A 66 15.97 7.90 -11.36
CA ARG A 66 14.52 7.77 -11.52
C ARG A 66 13.83 9.04 -12.00
N ALA A 67 14.02 10.15 -11.29
CA ALA A 67 13.39 11.43 -11.65
C ALA A 67 13.75 11.93 -13.04
N ARG A 68 14.99 11.66 -13.48
CA ARG A 68 15.46 12.03 -14.85
C ARG A 68 14.84 11.12 -15.91
N ILE A 69 14.69 9.83 -15.60
CA ILE A 69 14.05 8.86 -16.50
C ILE A 69 12.57 9.21 -16.64
N GLU A 70 11.87 9.53 -15.55
CA GLU A 70 10.47 9.98 -15.55
C GLU A 70 10.28 11.19 -16.48
N THR A 71 11.17 12.18 -16.37
CA THR A 71 11.14 13.38 -17.23
C THR A 71 11.44 13.03 -18.69
N ALA A 72 12.43 12.19 -18.94
CA ALA A 72 12.86 11.84 -20.30
C ALA A 72 11.80 11.03 -21.06
N LEU A 73 11.06 10.17 -20.37
CA LEU A 73 10.03 9.30 -20.94
C LEU A 73 8.61 9.85 -20.79
N ASN A 74 8.44 10.99 -20.13
CA ASN A 74 7.15 11.60 -19.78
C ASN A 74 6.19 10.60 -19.08
N ILE A 75 6.70 9.94 -18.04
CA ILE A 75 5.98 8.94 -17.27
C ILE A 75 6.20 9.17 -15.77
N THR A 76 5.32 8.61 -14.95
CA THR A 76 5.53 8.44 -13.51
C THR A 76 5.77 6.97 -13.24
N ILE A 77 6.94 6.64 -12.72
CA ILE A 77 7.36 5.27 -12.45
C ILE A 77 6.74 4.80 -11.12
N ALA A 78 5.99 3.71 -11.15
CA ALA A 78 5.46 3.06 -9.96
C ALA A 78 6.51 2.13 -9.34
N LYS A 79 7.14 1.31 -10.18
CA LYS A 79 8.08 0.27 -9.75
C LYS A 79 9.07 -0.05 -10.85
N MET A 80 10.31 -0.39 -10.47
CA MET A 80 11.32 -0.97 -11.36
C MET A 80 11.80 -2.30 -10.77
N THR A 81 11.92 -3.32 -11.60
CA THR A 81 12.38 -4.65 -11.16
C THR A 81 13.16 -5.35 -12.26
N TRP A 82 13.99 -6.30 -11.87
CA TRP A 82 14.55 -7.26 -12.80
C TRP A 82 13.48 -8.27 -13.24
N ALA A 83 13.50 -8.67 -14.51
CA ALA A 83 12.87 -9.89 -14.97
C ALA A 83 13.76 -11.11 -14.65
N GLU A 84 13.23 -12.32 -14.91
CA GLU A 84 13.95 -13.56 -14.71
C GLU A 84 15.35 -13.50 -15.35
N GLY A 85 16.36 -13.93 -14.60
CA GLY A 85 17.75 -13.99 -15.04
C GLY A 85 18.49 -12.65 -15.14
N ARG A 86 17.93 -11.55 -14.64
CA ARG A 86 18.57 -10.20 -14.60
C ARG A 86 19.04 -9.67 -15.95
N LYS A 87 18.37 -10.03 -17.05
CA LYS A 87 18.70 -9.57 -18.41
C LYS A 87 17.80 -8.43 -18.88
N ILE A 88 16.65 -8.25 -18.23
CA ILE A 88 15.64 -7.28 -18.61
C ILE A 88 15.25 -6.48 -17.37
N ILE A 89 15.18 -5.17 -17.50
CA ILE A 89 14.57 -4.30 -16.49
C ILE A 89 13.14 -4.01 -16.90
N CYS A 90 12.22 -4.30 -16.00
CA CYS A 90 10.79 -4.02 -16.10
C CYS A 90 10.49 -2.71 -15.37
N VAL A 91 9.99 -1.72 -16.10
CA VAL A 91 9.55 -0.43 -15.58
C VAL A 91 8.03 -0.38 -15.67
N TYR A 92 7.37 -0.34 -14.51
CA TYR A 92 5.91 -0.19 -14.39
C TYR A 92 5.62 1.29 -14.20
N ALA A 93 4.87 1.88 -15.11
CA ALA A 93 4.67 3.32 -15.12
C ALA A 93 3.27 3.71 -15.60
N VAL A 94 2.88 4.94 -15.28
CA VAL A 94 1.72 5.63 -15.84
C VAL A 94 2.19 6.85 -16.64
N PRO A 95 1.39 7.40 -17.59
CA PRO A 95 1.67 8.69 -18.18
C PRO A 95 1.85 9.77 -17.11
N ALA A 96 2.78 10.71 -17.30
CA ALA A 96 3.06 11.78 -16.33
C ALA A 96 1.83 12.64 -16.00
N GLU A 97 0.88 12.74 -16.92
CA GLU A 97 -0.38 13.45 -16.77
C GLU A 97 -1.46 12.63 -16.02
N SER A 98 -1.11 11.44 -15.54
CA SER A 98 -2.06 10.61 -14.79
C SER A 98 -2.28 11.21 -13.40
N ASP A 99 -3.34 11.98 -13.25
CA ASP A 99 -3.72 12.55 -11.98
C ASP A 99 -4.18 11.47 -11.00
N PHE A 100 -3.54 11.41 -9.84
CA PHE A 100 -4.19 10.84 -8.66
C PHE A 100 -5.42 11.69 -8.35
N LEU A 101 -6.54 11.05 -8.16
CA LEU A 101 -7.72 11.73 -7.66
C LEU A 101 -7.35 12.45 -6.36
N ALA A 102 -7.49 13.78 -6.33
CA ALA A 102 -7.23 14.58 -5.14
C ALA A 102 -8.07 14.10 -3.94
N LEU A 103 -9.20 13.46 -4.22
CA LEU A 103 -10.08 12.81 -3.25
C LEU A 103 -10.56 11.47 -3.81
N LEU A 104 -10.27 10.39 -3.09
CA LEU A 104 -10.84 9.08 -3.36
C LEU A 104 -11.98 8.83 -2.37
N PRO A 105 -13.27 8.99 -2.77
CA PRO A 105 -14.38 8.71 -1.87
C PRO A 105 -14.43 7.21 -1.55
N TRP A 106 -14.71 6.90 -0.28
CA TRP A 106 -14.88 5.52 0.16
C TRP A 106 -16.02 4.83 -0.61
N LYS A 107 -15.81 3.57 -0.91
CA LYS A 107 -16.83 2.65 -1.48
C LYS A 107 -16.67 1.31 -0.79
N ASP A 108 -17.78 0.63 -0.53
CA ASP A 108 -17.78 -0.67 0.17
C ASP A 108 -16.92 -1.73 -0.50
N LYS A 109 -16.75 -1.65 -1.82
CA LYS A 109 -15.84 -2.54 -2.58
C LYS A 109 -14.37 -2.43 -2.16
N TYR A 110 -13.99 -1.39 -1.42
CA TYR A 110 -12.62 -1.23 -0.90
C TYR A 110 -12.43 -1.96 0.43
N LEU A 111 -13.50 -2.39 1.08
CA LEU A 111 -13.40 -3.17 2.31
C LEU A 111 -12.72 -4.52 2.00
N SER A 112 -11.59 -4.79 2.65
CA SER A 112 -10.92 -6.08 2.52
C SER A 112 -11.80 -7.20 3.09
N PRO A 113 -11.88 -8.38 2.48
CA PRO A 113 -12.58 -9.53 3.06
C PRO A 113 -11.89 -10.06 4.32
N ASP A 114 -10.57 -9.86 4.47
CA ASP A 114 -9.81 -10.32 5.63
C ASP A 114 -10.13 -9.50 6.87
N SER A 115 -10.45 -10.14 7.98
CA SER A 115 -10.92 -9.50 9.21
C SER A 115 -9.95 -8.44 9.76
N PHE A 116 -8.65 -8.72 9.73
CA PHE A 116 -7.63 -7.85 10.31
C PHE A 116 -6.96 -6.90 9.30
N VAL A 117 -7.30 -6.97 8.01
CA VAL A 117 -6.71 -6.11 6.98
C VAL A 117 -7.54 -4.84 6.80
N LEU A 118 -6.93 -3.68 7.06
CA LEU A 118 -7.53 -2.36 6.86
C LEU A 118 -6.88 -1.67 5.65
N VAL A 119 -7.69 -0.99 4.84
CA VAL A 119 -7.25 -0.24 3.66
C VAL A 119 -6.96 1.21 4.07
N LEU A 120 -5.74 1.66 3.82
CA LEU A 120 -5.28 3.04 4.08
C LEU A 120 -5.60 3.98 2.90
N GLY A 121 -5.58 3.45 1.68
CA GLY A 121 -5.75 4.21 0.45
C GLY A 121 -5.38 3.40 -0.78
N GLU A 122 -5.18 4.09 -1.90
CA GLU A 122 -4.82 3.49 -3.18
C GLU A 122 -3.49 4.07 -3.68
N SER A 123 -2.62 3.21 -4.18
CA SER A 123 -1.38 3.57 -4.86
C SER A 123 -1.48 3.27 -6.36
N LEU A 124 -0.44 3.58 -7.12
CA LEU A 124 -0.35 3.20 -8.53
C LEU A 124 -0.38 1.68 -8.74
N THR A 125 0.14 0.94 -7.76
CA THR A 125 0.24 -0.53 -7.80
C THR A 125 -0.95 -1.25 -7.15
N GLY A 126 -1.95 -0.50 -6.66
CA GLY A 126 -3.14 -1.06 -6.01
C GLY A 126 -3.36 -0.53 -4.59
N PRO A 127 -4.25 -1.16 -3.81
CA PRO A 127 -4.58 -0.72 -2.48
C PRO A 127 -3.37 -0.81 -1.52
N VAL A 128 -3.23 0.21 -0.69
CA VAL A 128 -2.27 0.21 0.42
C VAL A 128 -3.03 -0.26 1.66
N THR A 129 -2.56 -1.33 2.28
CA THR A 129 -3.23 -1.97 3.39
C THR A 129 -2.31 -2.13 4.60
N VAL A 130 -2.91 -2.31 5.77
CA VAL A 130 -2.23 -2.73 6.99
C VAL A 130 -2.96 -3.93 7.57
N ASN A 131 -2.21 -4.96 7.99
CA ASN A 131 -2.74 -6.12 8.67
C ASN A 131 -2.49 -5.99 10.18
N LEU A 132 -3.56 -5.81 10.96
CA LEU A 132 -3.49 -5.63 12.41
C LEU A 132 -3.09 -6.90 13.16
N ALA A 133 -3.24 -8.07 12.56
CA ALA A 133 -2.72 -9.31 13.16
C ALA A 133 -1.19 -9.31 13.23
N ASN A 134 -0.53 -8.72 12.22
CA ASN A 134 0.94 -8.63 12.17
C ASN A 134 1.47 -7.33 12.79
N ILE A 135 0.71 -6.24 12.69
CA ILE A 135 1.09 -4.90 13.17
C ILE A 135 -0.04 -4.39 14.08
N PRO A 136 -0.09 -4.80 15.36
CA PRO A 136 -1.21 -4.48 16.25
C PRO A 136 -1.22 -3.02 16.74
N HIS A 137 -0.12 -2.29 16.57
CA HIS A 137 0.01 -0.91 17.01
C HIS A 137 0.28 0.03 15.84
N ILE A 138 -0.51 1.12 15.73
CA ILE A 138 -0.36 2.13 14.69
C ILE A 138 -0.24 3.50 15.34
N LEU A 139 0.79 4.26 14.98
CA LEU A 139 0.94 5.66 15.32
C LEU A 139 0.65 6.54 14.10
N LEU A 140 -0.32 7.46 14.22
CA LEU A 140 -0.64 8.44 13.20
C LEU A 140 -0.08 9.81 13.57
N GLY A 141 0.93 10.27 12.84
CA GLY A 141 1.57 11.58 13.02
C GLY A 141 1.33 12.49 11.81
N GLY A 142 1.40 13.81 12.04
CA GLY A 142 1.31 14.81 10.96
C GLY A 142 0.87 16.19 11.48
N SER A 143 1.02 17.24 10.66
CA SER A 143 0.61 18.62 10.98
C SER A 143 -0.92 18.77 11.02
N THR A 144 -1.39 19.89 11.54
CA THR A 144 -2.82 20.25 11.48
C THR A 144 -3.26 20.35 10.02
N GLY A 145 -4.42 19.79 9.69
CA GLY A 145 -4.95 19.76 8.32
C GLY A 145 -4.38 18.67 7.42
N SER A 146 -3.43 17.84 7.87
CA SER A 146 -2.83 16.75 7.07
C SER A 146 -3.74 15.54 6.83
N GLY A 147 -4.95 15.53 7.39
CA GLY A 147 -5.90 14.42 7.23
C GLY A 147 -5.80 13.30 8.28
N LYS A 148 -5.02 13.47 9.37
CA LYS A 148 -4.90 12.46 10.45
C LYS A 148 -6.24 11.95 10.96
N SER A 149 -7.14 12.87 11.37
CA SER A 149 -8.46 12.50 11.90
C SER A 149 -9.35 11.85 10.83
N VAL A 150 -9.16 12.17 9.57
CA VAL A 150 -9.89 11.53 8.45
C VAL A 150 -9.41 10.11 8.28
N LEU A 151 -8.09 9.89 8.25
CA LEU A 151 -7.50 8.56 8.14
C LEU A 151 -7.87 7.70 9.36
N LEU A 152 -7.77 8.24 10.57
CA LEU A 152 -8.18 7.54 11.79
C LEU A 152 -9.64 7.07 11.69
N LYS A 153 -10.56 7.95 11.31
CA LYS A 153 -11.98 7.60 11.14
C LYS A 153 -12.19 6.56 10.06
N LEU A 154 -11.42 6.60 8.96
CA LEU A 154 -11.47 5.59 7.92
C LEU A 154 -11.09 4.20 8.46
N LEU A 155 -10.04 4.11 9.27
CA LEU A 155 -9.61 2.85 9.88
C LEU A 155 -10.64 2.34 10.90
N LEU A 156 -11.12 3.21 11.77
CA LEU A 156 -12.13 2.86 12.77
C LEU A 156 -13.45 2.42 12.13
N MET A 157 -13.88 3.09 11.06
CA MET A 157 -15.07 2.70 10.30
C MET A 157 -14.94 1.27 9.76
N GLN A 158 -13.81 0.94 9.15
CA GLN A 158 -13.55 -0.40 8.64
C GLN A 158 -13.55 -1.44 9.78
N ALA A 159 -12.94 -1.12 10.93
CA ALA A 159 -12.94 -2.00 12.09
C ALA A 159 -14.37 -2.27 12.59
N VAL A 160 -15.21 -1.24 12.70
CA VAL A 160 -16.62 -1.37 13.08
C VAL A 160 -17.40 -2.20 12.08
N GLU A 161 -17.25 -1.97 10.78
CA GLU A 161 -17.93 -2.73 9.72
C GLU A 161 -17.48 -4.21 9.68
N LYS A 162 -16.30 -4.51 10.18
CA LYS A 162 -15.77 -5.86 10.36
C LYS A 162 -16.22 -6.53 11.70
N GLY A 163 -17.04 -5.86 12.48
CA GLY A 163 -17.56 -6.38 13.75
C GLY A 163 -16.59 -6.23 14.92
N ALA A 164 -15.53 -5.43 14.80
CA ALA A 164 -14.64 -5.17 15.92
C ALA A 164 -15.33 -4.32 16.99
N GLU A 165 -15.08 -4.66 18.24
CA GLU A 165 -15.46 -3.84 19.39
C GLU A 165 -14.46 -2.72 19.57
N VAL A 166 -14.89 -1.47 19.38
CA VAL A 166 -14.00 -0.30 19.28
C VAL A 166 -14.15 0.60 20.49
N TYR A 167 -13.04 0.90 21.16
CA TYR A 167 -12.95 1.80 22.29
C TYR A 167 -12.16 3.04 21.91
N ILE A 168 -12.71 4.23 22.14
CA ILE A 168 -12.13 5.52 21.77
C ILE A 168 -11.95 6.41 23.00
N ALA A 169 -10.70 6.76 23.32
CA ALA A 169 -10.39 7.77 24.33
C ALA A 169 -10.19 9.11 23.64
N ASP A 170 -11.11 10.07 23.84
CA ASP A 170 -11.06 11.40 23.24
C ASP A 170 -11.25 12.51 24.30
N PHE A 171 -10.16 12.97 24.87
CA PHE A 171 -10.13 14.02 25.88
C PHE A 171 -10.44 15.43 25.34
N LYS A 172 -10.74 15.55 24.05
CA LYS A 172 -11.26 16.80 23.46
C LYS A 172 -12.78 16.90 23.53
N GLY A 173 -13.44 16.01 24.26
CA GLY A 173 -14.88 16.02 24.47
C GLY A 173 -15.72 15.54 23.29
N GLY A 174 -15.14 14.76 22.39
CA GLY A 174 -15.88 14.14 21.28
C GLY A 174 -16.15 15.06 20.09
N VAL A 175 -15.41 16.17 19.98
CA VAL A 175 -15.57 17.11 18.86
C VAL A 175 -15.25 16.44 17.52
N ASP A 176 -14.27 15.55 17.50
CA ASP A 176 -13.88 14.82 16.31
C ASP A 176 -14.80 13.61 16.00
N PHE A 177 -15.61 13.18 16.97
CA PHE A 177 -16.48 11.98 16.87
C PHE A 177 -17.96 12.33 17.06
N PRO A 178 -18.72 12.61 15.96
CA PRO A 178 -20.14 12.90 16.03
C PRO A 178 -20.97 11.73 16.56
N ARG A 179 -22.26 11.99 16.86
CA ARG A 179 -23.18 11.08 17.56
C ARG A 179 -23.18 9.63 17.03
N VAL A 180 -22.97 9.42 15.74
CA VAL A 180 -22.91 8.08 15.11
C VAL A 180 -21.82 7.21 15.73
N TRP A 181 -20.65 7.79 16.02
CA TRP A 181 -19.55 7.06 16.67
C TRP A 181 -19.90 6.63 18.09
N ARG A 182 -20.60 7.49 18.84
CA ARG A 182 -21.06 7.18 20.19
C ARG A 182 -22.06 6.04 20.26
N GLN A 183 -22.74 5.75 19.17
CA GLN A 183 -23.68 4.64 19.07
C GLN A 183 -23.02 3.32 18.70
N LYS A 184 -21.87 3.38 17.99
CA LYS A 184 -21.18 2.19 17.48
C LYS A 184 -19.88 1.86 18.24
N CYS A 185 -19.38 2.77 19.07
CA CYS A 185 -18.10 2.64 19.77
C CYS A 185 -18.27 2.99 21.25
N HIS A 186 -17.42 2.44 22.09
CA HIS A 186 -17.29 2.81 23.49
C HIS A 186 -16.44 4.06 23.59
N MET A 187 -17.00 5.15 24.16
CA MET A 187 -16.35 6.45 24.26
C MET A 187 -15.90 6.75 25.67
N CYS A 188 -14.64 7.15 25.85
CA CYS A 188 -14.09 7.67 27.10
C CYS A 188 -13.68 9.13 26.89
N PHE A 189 -14.30 10.06 27.61
CA PHE A 189 -14.01 11.50 27.51
C PHE A 189 -13.18 12.01 28.68
N ARG A 190 -13.03 11.23 29.74
CA ARG A 190 -12.30 11.58 30.94
C ARG A 190 -11.35 10.44 31.33
N GLU A 191 -10.38 10.80 32.13
CA GLU A 191 -9.34 9.88 32.58
C GLU A 191 -9.88 8.76 33.45
N ASP A 192 -10.83 9.06 34.34
CA ASP A 192 -11.49 8.06 35.20
C ASP A 192 -12.27 7.02 34.38
N GLU A 193 -12.96 7.45 33.31
CA GLU A 193 -13.67 6.57 32.37
C GLU A 193 -12.68 5.67 31.61
N LEU A 194 -11.56 6.21 31.18
CA LEU A 194 -10.53 5.44 30.51
C LEU A 194 -9.92 4.39 31.44
N LEU A 195 -9.56 4.76 32.68
CA LEU A 195 -9.00 3.83 33.64
C LEU A 195 -9.95 2.66 33.92
N HIS A 196 -11.23 2.97 34.16
CA HIS A 196 -12.25 1.94 34.36
C HIS A 196 -12.37 0.99 33.14
N THR A 197 -12.34 1.55 31.94
CA THR A 197 -12.38 0.77 30.69
C THR A 197 -11.16 -0.14 30.54
N LEU A 198 -9.97 0.37 30.86
CA LEU A 198 -8.73 -0.41 30.83
C LEU A 198 -8.75 -1.57 31.83
N ASP A 199 -9.29 -1.36 33.03
CA ASP A 199 -9.47 -2.42 34.03
C ASP A 199 -10.40 -3.53 33.51
N GLN A 200 -11.53 -3.15 32.88
CA GLN A 200 -12.43 -4.11 32.24
C GLN A 200 -11.77 -4.89 31.12
N LEU A 201 -11.04 -4.21 30.23
CA LEU A 201 -10.33 -4.86 29.13
C LEU A 201 -9.20 -5.78 29.62
N THR A 202 -8.54 -5.41 30.70
CA THR A 202 -7.54 -6.25 31.36
C THR A 202 -8.17 -7.53 31.90
N ALA A 203 -9.33 -7.44 32.54
CA ALA A 203 -10.06 -8.63 33.02
C ALA A 203 -10.48 -9.56 31.86
N VAL A 204 -10.94 -8.99 30.74
CA VAL A 204 -11.24 -9.77 29.51
C VAL A 204 -10.00 -10.45 28.96
N LEU A 205 -8.87 -9.75 28.93
CA LEU A 205 -7.59 -10.30 28.46
C LEU A 205 -7.15 -11.49 29.33
N GLU A 206 -7.20 -11.35 30.64
CA GLU A 206 -6.84 -12.44 31.56
C GLU A 206 -7.78 -13.66 31.41
N CYS A 207 -9.06 -13.41 31.20
CA CYS A 207 -10.02 -14.49 30.91
C CYS A 207 -9.68 -15.22 29.59
N ARG A 208 -9.32 -14.48 28.55
CA ARG A 208 -8.91 -15.08 27.26
C ARG A 208 -7.61 -15.87 27.38
N LYS A 209 -6.60 -15.33 28.08
CA LYS A 209 -5.35 -16.05 28.34
C LYS A 209 -5.60 -17.38 29.06
N LYS A 210 -6.45 -17.36 30.08
CA LYS A 210 -6.83 -18.57 30.82
C LYS A 210 -7.49 -19.61 29.92
N ARG A 211 -8.38 -19.20 29.01
CA ARG A 211 -8.99 -20.12 28.02
C ARG A 211 -7.96 -20.76 27.10
N LEU A 212 -6.98 -19.96 26.60
CA LEU A 212 -5.89 -20.49 25.77
C LEU A 212 -5.03 -21.49 26.54
N GLU A 213 -4.76 -21.22 27.83
CA GLU A 213 -4.00 -22.13 28.71
C GLU A 213 -4.77 -23.44 28.97
N GLU A 214 -6.05 -23.34 29.29
CA GLU A 214 -6.94 -24.50 29.54
C GLU A 214 -7.10 -25.41 28.30
N THR A 215 -7.00 -24.83 27.10
CA THR A 215 -7.09 -25.57 25.81
C THR A 215 -5.73 -25.91 25.22
N GLU A 216 -4.64 -25.59 25.91
CA GLU A 216 -3.25 -25.78 25.43
C GLU A 216 -2.98 -25.13 24.06
N CYS A 217 -3.73 -24.06 23.72
CA CYS A 217 -3.59 -23.32 22.46
C CYS A 217 -2.59 -22.16 22.62
N LYS A 218 -1.69 -22.01 21.67
CA LYS A 218 -0.65 -20.95 21.69
C LYS A 218 -1.18 -19.56 21.27
N ASP A 219 -2.24 -19.55 20.48
CA ASP A 219 -2.82 -18.33 19.89
C ASP A 219 -4.31 -18.51 19.58
N LEU A 220 -4.95 -17.42 19.15
CA LEU A 220 -6.37 -17.41 18.84
C LEU A 220 -6.72 -18.27 17.63
N ASP A 221 -5.86 -18.34 16.63
CA ASP A 221 -6.10 -19.13 15.41
C ASP A 221 -6.19 -20.61 15.77
N THR A 222 -5.22 -21.12 16.54
CA THR A 222 -5.24 -22.51 17.02
C THR A 222 -6.40 -22.81 17.96
N TYR A 223 -6.84 -21.82 18.75
CA TYR A 223 -8.02 -21.95 19.59
C TYR A 223 -9.30 -22.09 18.77
N ASN A 224 -9.52 -21.21 17.80
CA ASN A 224 -10.68 -21.22 16.91
C ASN A 224 -10.75 -22.51 16.08
N GLU A 225 -9.61 -23.01 15.60
CA GLU A 225 -9.54 -24.30 14.90
C GLU A 225 -9.92 -25.47 15.82
N ALA A 226 -9.50 -25.43 17.08
CA ALA A 226 -9.75 -26.51 18.03
C ALA A 226 -11.20 -26.52 18.58
N THR A 227 -11.81 -25.33 18.73
CA THR A 227 -13.14 -25.16 19.35
C THR A 227 -14.26 -24.97 18.33
N GLY A 228 -13.91 -24.60 17.09
CA GLY A 228 -14.88 -24.29 16.03
C GLY A 228 -15.57 -22.93 16.22
N GLU A 229 -14.98 -22.01 17.01
CA GLU A 229 -15.47 -20.64 17.25
C GLU A 229 -14.88 -19.64 16.23
#